data_881eb74f958d3e5dc63cbdf90480975c
#
_entry.id   881eb74f958d3e5dc63cbdf90480975c
#
_cell.length_a   1.000
_cell.length_b   1.000
_cell.length_c   1.000
_cell.angle_alpha   90.00
_cell.angle_beta   90.00
_cell.angle_gamma   90.00
#
_symmetry.space_group_name_H-M   'P 1'
#
loop_
_entity.id
_entity.type
_entity.pdbx_description
1 polymer ?
#
loop_
_entity_poly.entity_id
_entity_poly.type
_entity_poly.pdbx_seq_one_letter_code
_entity_poly.pdbx_strand_id
1 'polypeptide(L)'
;MAAQNHNEVCSDEEFIALWNEHKSAQKLSQILGVNIRNIHTRRRNMEKFHNIKLSASDYRGALYDARKQSFSPLKQTHLGIEDGVVLVFSDAHFIPGQRSTAFKGLLWAIQEFKPKAVICNGDAFDGASISRHDITDQPQTSVIQELRACQAMLGEIEELAKAERHNVKLVFTWGNHDIRFGNRLAQHAPQFKDVLGFKLTDHIPDWDFCWTCWPTEKVIVKHRYKGGVHAAHNNTVNAGVSIVTGHLHSLKVTPFSDYNGNRFGVDTGTLAEPDGPQFTYGELNPSNHRSGFAVLTFFNGQLLWPELVHKFAEDHVEFRGEVIDVSLF
;
A
#
# COMPACT_ATOMS: atom_id res chain seq x y z
N MET A 1 30.73 -43.21 -27.93
CA MET A 1 30.80 -43.14 -26.48
C MET A 1 29.59 -43.91 -25.95
N ALA A 2 29.84 -44.99 -25.23
CA ALA A 2 28.82 -45.86 -24.69
C ALA A 2 27.96 -45.09 -23.66
N ALA A 3 26.68 -45.28 -23.67
CA ALA A 3 25.78 -44.72 -22.68
C ALA A 3 26.12 -45.34 -21.32
N GLN A 4 26.66 -44.54 -20.42
CA GLN A 4 26.89 -44.98 -19.04
C GLN A 4 25.53 -45.35 -18.41
N ASN A 5 25.52 -46.54 -17.86
CA ASN A 5 24.34 -47.10 -17.18
C ASN A 5 24.06 -46.26 -15.94
N HIS A 6 22.93 -45.63 -15.83
CA HIS A 6 22.60 -44.63 -14.81
C HIS A 6 22.57 -45.22 -13.37
N ASN A 7 22.52 -46.54 -13.23
CA ASN A 7 22.52 -47.25 -11.97
C ASN A 7 23.92 -47.40 -11.36
N GLU A 8 25.01 -47.02 -12.10
CA GLU A 8 26.38 -47.18 -11.61
C GLU A 8 26.94 -46.00 -10.82
N VAL A 9 26.26 -44.83 -10.83
CA VAL A 9 26.75 -43.58 -10.23
C VAL A 9 26.40 -43.46 -8.74
N CYS A 10 25.23 -43.92 -8.33
CA CYS A 10 24.77 -44.00 -6.94
C CYS A 10 23.55 -44.94 -6.83
N SER A 11 23.27 -45.46 -5.63
CA SER A 11 22.09 -46.32 -5.39
C SER A 11 20.79 -45.48 -5.50
N ASP A 12 19.63 -46.15 -5.55
CA ASP A 12 18.34 -45.49 -5.61
C ASP A 12 18.01 -44.73 -4.31
N GLU A 13 18.43 -45.32 -3.16
CA GLU A 13 18.28 -44.70 -1.85
C GLU A 13 19.15 -43.44 -1.74
N GLU A 14 20.39 -43.50 -2.21
CA GLU A 14 21.29 -42.35 -2.25
C GLU A 14 20.76 -41.23 -3.18
N PHE A 15 20.21 -41.59 -4.34
CA PHE A 15 19.60 -40.62 -5.24
C PHE A 15 18.39 -39.93 -4.62
N ILE A 16 17.50 -40.69 -3.94
CA ILE A 16 16.35 -40.16 -3.24
C ILE A 16 16.78 -39.24 -2.08
N ALA A 17 17.80 -39.64 -1.30
CA ALA A 17 18.35 -38.85 -0.22
C ALA A 17 18.90 -37.50 -0.75
N LEU A 18 19.75 -37.56 -1.76
CA LEU A 18 20.32 -36.37 -2.41
C LEU A 18 19.24 -35.46 -3.01
N TRP A 19 18.19 -36.09 -3.59
CA TRP A 19 17.07 -35.29 -4.11
C TRP A 19 16.31 -34.58 -3.00
N ASN A 20 16.01 -35.25 -1.89
CA ASN A 20 15.28 -34.66 -0.76
C ASN A 20 16.08 -33.54 -0.08
N GLU A 21 17.41 -33.68 -0.03
CA GLU A 21 18.31 -32.65 0.51
C GLU A 21 18.36 -31.41 -0.39
N HIS A 22 18.63 -31.62 -1.69
CA HIS A 22 18.90 -30.49 -2.59
C HIS A 22 17.70 -30.02 -3.42
N LYS A 23 16.71 -30.87 -3.65
CA LYS A 23 15.47 -30.60 -4.44
C LYS A 23 15.73 -29.93 -5.79
N SER A 24 16.92 -30.14 -6.37
CA SER A 24 17.41 -29.47 -7.57
C SER A 24 18.13 -30.43 -8.51
N ALA A 25 17.57 -30.64 -9.69
CA ALA A 25 18.18 -31.47 -10.74
C ALA A 25 19.54 -30.91 -11.21
N GLN A 26 19.72 -29.60 -11.20
CA GLN A 26 20.97 -28.96 -11.58
C GLN A 26 22.07 -29.23 -10.55
N LYS A 27 21.74 -29.17 -9.27
CA LYS A 27 22.69 -29.48 -8.19
C LYS A 27 23.08 -30.94 -8.21
N LEU A 28 22.15 -31.86 -8.38
CA LEU A 28 22.44 -33.31 -8.51
C LEU A 28 23.27 -33.61 -9.74
N SER A 29 23.02 -32.94 -10.87
CA SER A 29 23.83 -33.05 -12.08
C SER A 29 25.30 -32.69 -11.82
N GLN A 30 25.55 -31.65 -11.03
CA GLN A 30 26.90 -31.25 -10.62
C GLN A 30 27.56 -32.26 -9.65
N ILE A 31 26.80 -32.72 -8.64
CA ILE A 31 27.30 -33.64 -7.62
C ILE A 31 27.63 -35.03 -8.23
N LEU A 32 26.74 -35.53 -9.07
CA LEU A 32 26.85 -36.88 -9.65
C LEU A 32 27.64 -36.92 -10.97
N GLY A 33 27.99 -35.75 -11.53
CA GLY A 33 28.66 -35.66 -12.82
C GLY A 33 27.83 -36.17 -14.02
N VAL A 34 26.49 -36.18 -13.88
CA VAL A 34 25.55 -36.76 -14.85
C VAL A 34 24.75 -35.65 -15.53
N ASN A 35 24.44 -35.83 -16.83
CA ASN A 35 23.64 -34.86 -17.55
C ASN A 35 22.29 -34.63 -16.89
N ILE A 36 21.88 -33.37 -16.78
CA ILE A 36 20.63 -32.94 -16.11
C ILE A 36 19.36 -33.65 -16.66
N ARG A 37 19.35 -33.96 -17.98
CA ARG A 37 18.26 -34.74 -18.61
C ARG A 37 18.16 -36.15 -18.00
N ASN A 38 19.29 -36.77 -17.69
CA ASN A 38 19.34 -38.08 -17.08
C ASN A 38 18.87 -38.03 -15.61
N ILE A 39 19.20 -36.99 -14.89
CA ILE A 39 18.65 -36.74 -13.53
C ILE A 39 17.13 -36.64 -13.56
N HIS A 40 16.56 -35.89 -14.48
CA HIS A 40 15.10 -35.80 -14.62
C HIS A 40 14.45 -37.13 -15.01
N THR A 41 15.10 -37.91 -15.86
CA THR A 41 14.62 -39.24 -16.25
C THR A 41 14.67 -40.20 -15.07
N ARG A 42 15.77 -40.23 -14.33
CA ARG A 42 15.92 -41.08 -13.13
C ARG A 42 14.90 -40.70 -12.05
N ARG A 43 14.70 -39.39 -11.78
CA ARG A 43 13.66 -38.95 -10.84
C ARG A 43 12.28 -39.51 -11.18
N ARG A 44 11.84 -39.40 -12.46
CA ARG A 44 10.54 -39.93 -12.90
C ARG A 44 10.45 -41.45 -12.74
N ASN A 45 11.55 -42.17 -12.97
CA ASN A 45 11.60 -43.60 -12.78
C ASN A 45 11.50 -43.97 -11.29
N MET A 46 12.21 -43.23 -10.38
CA MET A 46 12.10 -43.43 -8.94
C MET A 46 10.69 -43.14 -8.42
N GLU A 47 10.08 -42.03 -8.86
CA GLU A 47 8.70 -41.69 -8.50
C GLU A 47 7.70 -42.80 -8.89
N LYS A 48 7.90 -43.39 -10.07
CA LYS A 48 7.02 -44.45 -10.58
C LYS A 48 7.29 -45.81 -9.90
N PHE A 49 8.56 -46.15 -9.70
CA PHE A 49 8.95 -47.49 -9.20
C PHE A 49 8.72 -47.61 -7.70
N HIS A 50 9.00 -46.57 -6.93
CA HIS A 50 8.84 -46.56 -5.47
C HIS A 50 7.50 -45.96 -5.01
N ASN A 51 6.63 -45.57 -5.92
CA ASN A 51 5.35 -44.87 -5.66
C ASN A 51 5.52 -43.68 -4.70
N ILE A 52 6.57 -42.90 -4.90
CA ILE A 52 6.90 -41.71 -4.11
C ILE A 52 6.82 -40.45 -4.98
N LYS A 53 6.70 -39.28 -4.36
CA LYS A 53 6.75 -37.99 -5.04
C LYS A 53 8.01 -37.24 -4.63
N LEU A 54 8.94 -37.06 -5.55
CA LEU A 54 10.17 -36.30 -5.36
C LEU A 54 9.91 -34.84 -5.82
N SER A 55 9.46 -34.00 -4.88
CA SER A 55 9.20 -32.58 -5.18
C SER A 55 10.50 -31.87 -5.52
N ALA A 56 10.51 -31.05 -6.58
CA ALA A 56 11.58 -30.12 -6.84
C ALA A 56 11.54 -28.98 -5.81
N SER A 57 12.65 -28.26 -5.62
CA SER A 57 12.63 -27.03 -4.82
C SER A 57 11.54 -26.12 -5.39
N ASP A 58 10.62 -25.72 -4.53
CA ASP A 58 9.36 -25.07 -4.94
C ASP A 58 9.55 -23.59 -5.24
N TYR A 59 10.73 -23.23 -5.80
CA TYR A 59 11.00 -21.86 -6.25
C TYR A 59 9.96 -21.41 -7.29
N ARG A 60 9.48 -22.34 -8.14
CA ARG A 60 8.38 -22.04 -9.07
C ARG A 60 7.01 -22.06 -8.39
N GLY A 61 6.81 -22.92 -7.40
CA GLY A 61 5.58 -22.98 -6.63
C GLY A 61 5.45 -21.77 -5.70
N ALA A 62 6.49 -21.40 -4.98
CA ALA A 62 6.50 -20.20 -4.15
C ALA A 62 6.27 -18.92 -4.98
N LEU A 63 6.88 -18.81 -6.18
CA LEU A 63 6.60 -17.71 -7.12
C LEU A 63 5.17 -17.79 -7.69
N TYR A 64 4.66 -18.99 -7.96
CA TYR A 64 3.31 -19.17 -8.50
C TYR A 64 2.25 -18.92 -7.41
N ASP A 65 2.49 -19.33 -6.18
CA ASP A 65 1.61 -19.08 -5.04
C ASP A 65 1.69 -17.61 -4.57
N ALA A 66 2.87 -17.00 -4.61
CA ALA A 66 3.02 -15.55 -4.44
C ALA A 66 2.28 -14.78 -5.54
N ARG A 67 2.33 -15.25 -6.80
CA ARG A 67 1.54 -14.67 -7.90
C ARG A 67 0.04 -14.87 -7.72
N LYS A 68 -0.42 -16.00 -7.20
CA LYS A 68 -1.84 -16.22 -6.88
C LYS A 68 -2.32 -15.34 -5.72
N GLN A 69 -1.48 -15.10 -4.71
CA GLN A 69 -1.80 -14.22 -3.60
C GLN A 69 -1.72 -12.73 -3.97
N SER A 70 -0.87 -12.35 -4.94
CA SER A 70 -0.64 -10.95 -5.31
C SER A 70 -1.61 -10.39 -6.35
N PHE A 71 -2.47 -11.17 -6.96
CA PHE A 71 -3.29 -10.72 -8.08
C PHE A 71 -4.79 -10.92 -7.90
N SER A 72 -5.35 -10.25 -6.88
CA SER A 72 -6.71 -9.71 -7.04
C SER A 72 -6.53 -8.26 -7.52
N PRO A 73 -6.84 -7.92 -8.78
CA PRO A 73 -6.70 -6.55 -9.28
C PRO A 73 -7.59 -5.56 -8.52
N LEU A 74 -8.47 -6.06 -7.67
CA LEU A 74 -9.41 -5.27 -6.86
C LEU A 74 -9.43 -5.74 -5.40
N LYS A 75 -8.25 -5.98 -4.82
CA LYS A 75 -8.14 -6.38 -3.41
C LYS A 75 -8.89 -5.39 -2.51
N GLN A 76 -9.72 -5.95 -1.62
CA GLN A 76 -10.37 -5.26 -0.53
C GLN A 76 -9.81 -5.76 0.80
N THR A 77 -9.66 -4.86 1.77
CA THR A 77 -9.20 -5.20 3.11
C THR A 77 -10.28 -4.86 4.12
N HIS A 78 -10.66 -5.82 4.96
CA HIS A 78 -11.65 -5.67 6.02
C HIS A 78 -10.94 -5.70 7.38
N LEU A 79 -11.17 -4.69 8.23
CA LEU A 79 -10.46 -4.55 9.50
C LEU A 79 -11.26 -5.07 10.70
N GLY A 80 -12.59 -5.03 10.64
CA GLY A 80 -13.45 -5.48 11.75
C GLY A 80 -13.27 -4.64 13.01
N ILE A 81 -13.22 -3.31 12.89
CA ILE A 81 -13.05 -2.41 14.03
C ILE A 81 -14.34 -2.31 14.81
N GLU A 82 -14.35 -2.82 16.03
CA GLU A 82 -15.49 -2.67 16.96
C GLU A 82 -15.40 -1.37 17.73
N ASP A 83 -14.26 -1.11 18.38
CA ASP A 83 -14.04 0.07 19.22
C ASP A 83 -12.68 0.69 18.99
N GLY A 84 -12.58 2.02 19.10
CA GLY A 84 -11.35 2.78 19.07
C GLY A 84 -11.21 3.67 17.85
N VAL A 85 -10.01 4.21 17.65
CA VAL A 85 -9.73 5.23 16.64
C VAL A 85 -9.05 4.62 15.42
N VAL A 86 -9.44 5.12 14.26
CA VAL A 86 -8.76 4.94 12.97
C VAL A 86 -8.39 6.31 12.43
N LEU A 87 -7.13 6.52 12.12
CA LEU A 87 -6.64 7.72 11.45
C LEU A 87 -6.61 7.49 9.94
N VAL A 88 -7.13 8.45 9.17
CA VAL A 88 -7.14 8.36 7.70
C VAL A 88 -6.58 9.65 7.11
N PHE A 89 -5.48 9.54 6.39
CA PHE A 89 -4.87 10.64 5.65
C PHE A 89 -4.73 10.28 4.17
N SER A 90 -4.58 11.26 3.31
CA SER A 90 -4.37 11.07 1.88
C SER A 90 -3.56 12.20 1.25
N ASP A 91 -3.25 12.05 -0.02
CA ASP A 91 -2.71 13.11 -0.86
C ASP A 91 -1.48 13.78 -0.22
N ALA A 92 -0.58 12.94 0.28
CA ALA A 92 0.63 13.40 0.95
C ALA A 92 1.68 13.91 -0.04
N HIS A 93 1.71 13.35 -1.26
CA HIS A 93 2.64 13.74 -2.32
C HIS A 93 4.04 14.00 -1.77
N PHE A 94 4.58 13.00 -1.05
CA PHE A 94 5.84 13.15 -0.33
C PHE A 94 7.00 13.49 -1.25
N ILE A 95 7.69 14.57 -0.93
CA ILE A 95 8.90 15.02 -1.59
C ILE A 95 10.07 15.16 -0.60
N PRO A 96 11.32 15.04 -1.06
CA PRO A 96 12.48 15.13 -0.20
C PRO A 96 12.55 16.43 0.60
N GLY A 97 12.83 16.31 1.90
CA GLY A 97 13.13 17.46 2.76
C GLY A 97 11.91 18.27 3.20
N GLN A 98 10.68 17.87 2.85
CA GLN A 98 9.47 18.56 3.28
C GLN A 98 8.70 17.73 4.30
N ARG A 99 8.47 18.30 5.47
CA ARG A 99 7.59 17.78 6.53
C ARG A 99 6.46 18.79 6.73
N SER A 100 5.29 18.50 6.22
CA SER A 100 4.15 19.40 6.37
C SER A 100 3.67 19.48 7.82
N THR A 101 3.02 20.58 8.15
CA THR A 101 2.37 20.71 9.47
C THR A 101 1.34 19.63 9.74
N ALA A 102 0.56 19.24 8.72
CA ALA A 102 -0.41 18.15 8.88
C ALA A 102 0.26 16.78 9.10
N PHE A 103 1.43 16.55 8.50
CA PHE A 103 2.21 15.34 8.78
C PHE A 103 2.66 15.28 10.24
N LYS A 104 3.21 16.37 10.77
CA LYS A 104 3.57 16.50 12.18
C LYS A 104 2.34 16.31 13.09
N GLY A 105 1.20 16.89 12.71
CA GLY A 105 -0.08 16.67 13.37
C GLY A 105 -0.55 15.21 13.36
N LEU A 106 -0.27 14.47 12.26
CA LEU A 106 -0.59 13.04 12.21
C LEU A 106 0.26 12.24 13.20
N LEU A 107 1.55 12.55 13.33
CA LEU A 107 2.42 11.91 14.33
C LEU A 107 1.93 12.20 15.75
N TRP A 108 1.59 13.47 16.06
CA TRP A 108 0.94 13.82 17.31
C TRP A 108 -0.33 12.99 17.56
N ALA A 109 -1.22 12.90 16.57
CA ALA A 109 -2.46 12.16 16.70
C ALA A 109 -2.25 10.64 16.90
N ILE A 110 -1.18 10.08 16.34
CA ILE A 110 -0.81 8.67 16.59
C ILE A 110 -0.44 8.46 18.05
N GLN A 111 0.36 9.35 18.64
CA GLN A 111 0.72 9.27 20.06
C GLN A 111 -0.50 9.47 20.97
N GLU A 112 -1.32 10.47 20.67
CA GLU A 112 -2.48 10.83 21.49
C GLU A 112 -3.56 9.75 21.49
N PHE A 113 -3.93 9.26 20.29
CA PHE A 113 -5.08 8.35 20.14
C PHE A 113 -4.73 6.87 20.13
N LYS A 114 -3.45 6.50 19.92
CA LYS A 114 -2.99 5.10 19.84
C LYS A 114 -3.91 4.26 18.95
N PRO A 115 -4.03 4.62 17.65
CA PRO A 115 -5.09 4.13 16.80
C PRO A 115 -5.06 2.62 16.60
N LYS A 116 -6.21 2.02 16.30
CA LYS A 116 -6.33 0.62 15.88
C LYS A 116 -5.82 0.41 14.46
N ALA A 117 -5.97 1.44 13.62
CA ALA A 117 -5.44 1.45 12.27
C ALA A 117 -5.02 2.87 11.85
N VAL A 118 -4.00 2.93 11.00
CA VAL A 118 -3.62 4.12 10.24
C VAL A 118 -3.78 3.79 8.76
N ILE A 119 -4.57 4.58 8.04
CA ILE A 119 -4.88 4.34 6.64
C ILE A 119 -4.31 5.50 5.80
N CYS A 120 -3.32 5.20 4.97
CA CYS A 120 -2.92 6.05 3.86
C CYS A 120 -3.93 5.87 2.73
N ASN A 121 -4.81 6.84 2.54
CA ASN A 121 -5.87 6.76 1.54
C ASN A 121 -5.41 7.29 0.18
N GLY A 122 -4.23 6.84 -0.27
CA GLY A 122 -3.68 7.06 -1.59
C GLY A 122 -2.97 8.40 -1.80
N ASP A 123 -2.30 8.47 -2.96
CA ASP A 123 -1.50 9.60 -3.41
C ASP A 123 -0.43 10.04 -2.40
N ALA A 124 0.28 9.04 -1.83
CA ALA A 124 1.49 9.30 -1.06
C ALA A 124 2.70 9.57 -1.98
N PHE A 125 2.78 8.83 -3.09
CA PHE A 125 3.76 9.05 -4.16
C PHE A 125 3.18 10.02 -5.19
N ASP A 126 3.96 11.03 -5.61
CA ASP A 126 3.46 11.99 -6.61
C ASP A 126 3.67 11.49 -8.04
N GLY A 127 4.88 11.06 -8.39
CA GLY A 127 5.21 10.59 -9.73
C GLY A 127 5.13 11.71 -10.77
N ALA A 128 5.51 12.93 -10.43
CA ALA A 128 5.46 14.10 -11.32
C ALA A 128 6.24 13.85 -12.61
N SER A 129 7.48 13.36 -12.51
CA SER A 129 8.38 13.11 -13.64
C SER A 129 7.93 11.98 -14.58
N ILE A 130 7.00 11.14 -14.15
CA ILE A 130 6.41 10.04 -14.93
C ILE A 130 4.91 10.26 -15.22
N SER A 131 4.42 11.46 -14.97
CA SER A 131 3.05 11.87 -15.31
C SER A 131 2.80 11.79 -16.81
N ARG A 132 1.54 11.67 -17.19
CA ARG A 132 1.08 11.82 -18.57
C ARG A 132 0.86 13.28 -18.98
N HIS A 133 0.86 14.18 -18.01
CA HIS A 133 0.73 15.62 -18.25
C HIS A 133 2.08 16.17 -18.72
N ASP A 134 2.06 17.30 -19.40
CA ASP A 134 3.26 17.95 -19.89
C ASP A 134 4.21 18.24 -18.73
N ILE A 135 5.49 17.98 -18.98
CA ILE A 135 6.56 18.32 -18.03
C ILE A 135 6.70 19.84 -18.05
N THR A 136 6.52 20.45 -16.89
CA THR A 136 6.72 21.89 -16.75
C THR A 136 8.22 22.21 -16.67
N ASP A 137 8.58 23.47 -16.93
CA ASP A 137 9.96 24.00 -16.80
C ASP A 137 10.45 24.08 -15.33
N GLN A 138 9.59 23.69 -14.39
CA GLN A 138 9.93 23.66 -12.97
C GLN A 138 10.82 22.46 -12.62
N PRO A 139 11.79 22.64 -11.70
CA PRO A 139 12.57 21.52 -11.20
C PRO A 139 11.69 20.42 -10.62
N GLN A 140 11.82 19.21 -11.16
CA GLN A 140 11.06 18.07 -10.69
C GLN A 140 11.96 17.09 -9.92
N THR A 141 11.40 16.49 -8.89
CA THR A 141 12.04 15.37 -8.20
C THR A 141 12.11 14.14 -9.11
N SER A 142 13.19 13.39 -9.00
CA SER A 142 13.28 12.11 -9.69
C SER A 142 12.44 11.05 -8.98
N VAL A 143 11.98 10.01 -9.71
CA VAL A 143 11.22 8.89 -9.15
C VAL A 143 11.90 8.29 -7.91
N ILE A 144 13.22 8.10 -7.95
CA ILE A 144 13.95 7.53 -6.81
C ILE A 144 13.97 8.47 -5.58
N GLN A 145 13.99 9.76 -5.79
CA GLN A 145 13.92 10.72 -4.68
C GLN A 145 12.54 10.70 -4.02
N GLU A 146 11.48 10.68 -4.82
CA GLU A 146 10.10 10.56 -4.32
C GLU A 146 9.87 9.21 -3.61
N LEU A 147 10.34 8.09 -4.17
CA LEU A 147 10.26 6.78 -3.52
C LEU A 147 10.96 6.76 -2.16
N ARG A 148 12.15 7.38 -2.06
CA ARG A 148 12.88 7.50 -0.79
C ARG A 148 12.14 8.40 0.22
N ALA A 149 11.51 9.47 -0.25
CA ALA A 149 10.68 10.32 0.61
C ALA A 149 9.48 9.52 1.14
N CYS A 150 8.76 8.78 0.28
CA CYS A 150 7.67 7.91 0.70
C CYS A 150 8.13 6.86 1.72
N GLN A 151 9.26 6.18 1.47
CA GLN A 151 9.82 5.20 2.40
C GLN A 151 10.13 5.81 3.77
N ALA A 152 10.78 6.98 3.79
CA ALA A 152 11.15 7.64 5.03
C ALA A 152 9.91 8.08 5.83
N MET A 153 8.97 8.77 5.18
CA MET A 153 7.81 9.34 5.86
C MET A 153 6.80 8.27 6.30
N LEU A 154 6.51 7.29 5.44
CA LEU A 154 5.65 6.17 5.80
C LEU A 154 6.32 5.23 6.83
N GLY A 155 7.64 5.08 6.77
CA GLY A 155 8.41 4.35 7.78
C GLY A 155 8.33 5.00 9.16
N GLU A 156 8.42 6.33 9.24
CA GLU A 156 8.27 7.07 10.50
C GLU A 156 6.87 6.92 11.10
N ILE A 157 5.82 7.02 10.27
CA ILE A 157 4.44 6.73 10.69
C ILE A 157 4.33 5.30 11.25
N GLU A 158 4.91 4.34 10.54
CA GLU A 158 4.87 2.92 10.92
C GLU A 158 5.57 2.66 12.25
N GLU A 159 6.82 3.15 12.39
CA GLU A 159 7.61 3.00 13.62
C GLU A 159 6.88 3.57 14.83
N LEU A 160 6.37 4.79 14.72
CA LEU A 160 5.63 5.43 15.78
C LEU A 160 4.31 4.69 16.10
N ALA A 161 3.54 4.35 15.07
CA ALA A 161 2.27 3.66 15.27
C ALA A 161 2.45 2.28 15.93
N LYS A 162 3.48 1.52 15.52
CA LYS A 162 3.83 0.23 16.14
C LYS A 162 4.36 0.39 17.58
N ALA A 163 5.09 1.47 17.88
CA ALA A 163 5.54 1.78 19.25
C ALA A 163 4.35 2.07 20.17
N GLU A 164 3.39 2.86 19.72
CA GLU A 164 2.21 3.20 20.50
C GLU A 164 1.18 2.06 20.59
N ARG A 165 1.09 1.23 19.53
CA ARG A 165 0.21 0.06 19.48
C ARG A 165 0.83 -1.06 18.64
N HIS A 166 1.36 -2.06 19.30
CA HIS A 166 2.05 -3.20 18.64
C HIS A 166 1.22 -3.89 17.52
N ASN A 167 -0.10 -3.98 17.66
CA ASN A 167 -0.99 -4.64 16.70
C ASN A 167 -1.77 -3.66 15.81
N VAL A 168 -1.27 -2.44 15.63
CA VAL A 168 -1.84 -1.45 14.72
C VAL A 168 -1.91 -2.01 13.31
N LYS A 169 -3.00 -1.73 12.60
CA LYS A 169 -3.13 -2.08 11.17
C LYS A 169 -2.68 -0.90 10.31
N LEU A 170 -1.75 -1.15 9.40
CA LEU A 170 -1.26 -0.16 8.44
C LEU A 170 -1.81 -0.53 7.07
N VAL A 171 -2.66 0.32 6.51
CA VAL A 171 -3.35 0.06 5.25
C VAL A 171 -3.07 1.19 4.26
N PHE A 172 -2.83 0.82 3.01
CA PHE A 172 -2.60 1.75 1.91
C PHE A 172 -3.64 1.50 0.80
N THR A 173 -4.54 2.45 0.55
CA THR A 173 -5.43 2.35 -0.60
C THR A 173 -4.80 3.03 -1.82
N TRP A 174 -4.92 2.40 -3.00
CA TRP A 174 -4.32 2.93 -4.22
C TRP A 174 -4.93 4.27 -4.64
N GLY A 175 -4.08 5.29 -4.78
CA GLY A 175 -4.40 6.55 -5.41
C GLY A 175 -4.04 6.57 -6.90
N ASN A 176 -4.44 7.62 -7.60
CA ASN A 176 -4.15 7.74 -9.03
C ASN A 176 -2.70 8.13 -9.34
N HIS A 177 -2.01 8.75 -8.40
CA HIS A 177 -0.57 9.04 -8.51
C HIS A 177 0.25 7.78 -8.23
N ASP A 178 -0.09 7.01 -7.20
CA ASP A 178 0.64 5.81 -6.81
C ASP A 178 0.72 4.77 -7.93
N ILE A 179 -0.35 4.63 -8.72
CA ILE A 179 -0.38 3.69 -9.85
C ILE A 179 0.43 4.16 -11.06
N ARG A 180 0.89 5.44 -11.11
CA ARG A 180 1.69 5.97 -12.23
C ARG A 180 2.95 5.14 -12.43
N PHE A 181 3.62 4.77 -11.34
CA PHE A 181 4.86 4.00 -11.38
C PHE A 181 4.69 2.67 -12.12
N GLY A 182 3.75 1.84 -11.69
CA GLY A 182 3.46 0.56 -12.34
C GLY A 182 2.92 0.71 -13.76
N ASN A 183 2.04 1.69 -14.01
CA ASN A 183 1.46 1.94 -15.32
C ASN A 183 2.53 2.40 -16.33
N ARG A 184 3.47 3.26 -15.92
CA ARG A 184 4.55 3.73 -16.80
C ARG A 184 5.46 2.58 -17.22
N LEU A 185 5.82 1.71 -16.28
CA LEU A 185 6.57 0.49 -16.57
C LEU A 185 5.82 -0.46 -17.51
N ALA A 186 4.53 -0.70 -17.25
CA ALA A 186 3.72 -1.57 -18.09
C ALA A 186 3.61 -1.08 -19.54
N GLN A 187 3.60 0.24 -19.74
CA GLN A 187 3.51 0.85 -21.07
C GLN A 187 4.84 0.88 -21.83
N HIS A 188 5.94 1.20 -21.14
CA HIS A 188 7.21 1.50 -21.81
C HIS A 188 8.30 0.44 -21.59
N ALA A 189 8.17 -0.40 -20.59
CA ALA A 189 9.13 -1.44 -20.27
C ALA A 189 8.44 -2.70 -19.71
N PRO A 190 7.48 -3.31 -20.43
CA PRO A 190 6.68 -4.44 -19.94
C PRO A 190 7.52 -5.66 -19.57
N GLN A 191 8.71 -5.80 -20.15
CA GLN A 191 9.67 -6.87 -19.85
C GLN A 191 10.18 -6.84 -18.40
N PHE A 192 10.08 -5.70 -17.69
CA PHE A 192 10.50 -5.55 -16.31
C PHE A 192 9.36 -5.65 -15.30
N LYS A 193 8.14 -5.94 -15.73
CA LYS A 193 6.92 -5.90 -14.90
C LYS A 193 7.01 -6.65 -13.57
N ASP A 194 7.73 -7.77 -13.53
CA ASP A 194 7.81 -8.63 -12.34
C ASP A 194 9.20 -8.61 -11.68
N VAL A 195 10.04 -7.65 -12.04
CA VAL A 195 11.35 -7.47 -11.41
C VAL A 195 11.15 -6.78 -10.06
N LEU A 196 11.84 -7.26 -9.02
CA LEU A 196 11.81 -6.69 -7.68
C LEU A 196 12.27 -5.22 -7.71
N GLY A 197 11.57 -4.36 -6.97
CA GLY A 197 11.82 -2.92 -6.93
C GLY A 197 11.07 -2.12 -7.98
N PHE A 198 10.31 -2.77 -8.87
CA PHE A 198 9.50 -2.10 -9.89
C PHE A 198 8.01 -1.99 -9.55
N LYS A 199 7.63 -2.26 -8.32
CA LYS A 199 6.29 -2.01 -7.77
C LYS A 199 6.41 -1.11 -6.56
N LEU A 200 5.50 -0.19 -6.38
CA LEU A 200 5.47 0.66 -5.18
C LEU A 200 5.39 -0.18 -3.89
N THR A 201 4.68 -1.30 -3.92
CA THR A 201 4.59 -2.26 -2.83
C THR A 201 5.93 -2.86 -2.39
N ASP A 202 6.91 -2.93 -3.28
CA ASP A 202 8.23 -3.45 -2.96
C ASP A 202 9.05 -2.48 -2.10
N HIS A 203 8.67 -1.21 -2.12
CA HIS A 203 9.32 -0.12 -1.39
C HIS A 203 8.68 0.17 -0.02
N ILE A 204 7.45 -0.32 0.21
CA ILE A 204 6.67 -0.06 1.43
C ILE A 204 6.02 -1.39 1.89
N PRO A 205 6.83 -2.40 2.27
CA PRO A 205 6.37 -3.78 2.45
C PRO A 205 5.46 -4.01 3.65
N ASP A 206 5.53 -3.17 4.68
CA ASP A 206 4.77 -3.34 5.93
C ASP A 206 3.34 -2.78 5.86
N TRP A 207 2.99 -2.13 4.76
CA TRP A 207 1.65 -1.62 4.53
C TRP A 207 0.81 -2.59 3.69
N ASP A 208 -0.43 -2.84 4.13
CA ASP A 208 -1.38 -3.68 3.39
C ASP A 208 -2.06 -2.90 2.26
N PHE A 209 -1.61 -3.14 1.03
CA PHE A 209 -2.14 -2.44 -0.15
C PHE A 209 -3.46 -3.03 -0.62
N CYS A 210 -4.46 -2.15 -0.83
CA CYS A 210 -5.77 -2.52 -1.37
C CYS A 210 -6.37 -1.39 -2.22
N TRP A 211 -7.46 -1.64 -2.94
CA TRP A 211 -8.25 -0.60 -3.62
C TRP A 211 -9.30 0.02 -2.73
N THR A 212 -9.71 -0.71 -1.72
CA THR A 212 -10.78 -0.32 -0.81
C THR A 212 -10.53 -0.95 0.54
N CYS A 213 -10.56 -0.16 1.59
CA CYS A 213 -10.51 -0.63 2.97
C CYS A 213 -11.89 -0.48 3.63
N TRP A 214 -12.29 -1.47 4.39
CA TRP A 214 -13.50 -1.51 5.17
C TRP A 214 -13.15 -1.56 6.66
N PRO A 215 -13.07 -0.43 7.35
CA PRO A 215 -12.92 -0.43 8.81
C PRO A 215 -14.02 -1.23 9.50
N THR A 216 -15.27 -1.06 9.06
CA THR A 216 -16.45 -1.87 9.43
C THR A 216 -17.30 -2.13 8.19
N GLU A 217 -18.30 -3.01 8.28
CA GLU A 217 -19.23 -3.30 7.18
C GLU A 217 -20.04 -2.06 6.70
N LYS A 218 -20.04 -0.97 7.47
CA LYS A 218 -20.79 0.26 7.17
C LYS A 218 -19.92 1.46 6.82
N VAL A 219 -18.60 1.27 6.74
CA VAL A 219 -17.65 2.34 6.44
C VAL A 219 -16.66 1.87 5.41
N ILE A 220 -16.53 2.61 4.32
CA ILE A 220 -15.62 2.35 3.23
C ILE A 220 -14.58 3.48 3.12
N VAL A 221 -13.31 3.13 2.96
CA VAL A 221 -12.21 4.05 2.67
C VAL A 221 -11.66 3.71 1.31
N LYS A 222 -11.61 4.66 0.42
CA LYS A 222 -11.01 4.54 -0.92
C LYS A 222 -10.58 5.92 -1.42
N HIS A 223 -9.50 5.98 -2.18
CA HIS A 223 -8.91 7.25 -2.57
C HIS A 223 -9.90 8.14 -3.34
N ARG A 224 -10.50 7.65 -4.40
CA ARG A 224 -11.42 8.44 -5.24
C ARG A 224 -12.71 7.70 -5.58
N TYR A 225 -13.77 8.47 -5.75
CA TYR A 225 -15.03 7.95 -6.28
C TYR A 225 -15.62 8.95 -7.31
N LYS A 226 -16.39 9.94 -6.88
CA LYS A 226 -16.88 11.01 -7.75
C LYS A 226 -16.20 12.32 -7.40
N GLY A 227 -16.00 13.17 -8.38
CA GLY A 227 -15.42 14.50 -8.23
C GLY A 227 -16.47 15.60 -8.06
N GLY A 228 -15.98 16.83 -7.91
CA GLY A 228 -16.78 18.06 -7.84
C GLY A 228 -16.99 18.58 -6.43
N VAL A 229 -17.51 19.80 -6.32
CA VAL A 229 -17.65 20.55 -5.04
C VAL A 229 -18.49 19.80 -4.00
N HIS A 230 -19.48 19.03 -4.46
CA HIS A 230 -20.36 18.23 -3.59
C HIS A 230 -19.96 16.76 -3.50
N ALA A 231 -18.71 16.42 -3.80
CA ALA A 231 -18.26 15.03 -3.88
C ALA A 231 -18.50 14.26 -2.58
N ALA A 232 -18.20 14.81 -1.41
CA ALA A 232 -18.41 14.13 -0.12
C ALA A 232 -19.88 13.73 0.06
N HIS A 233 -20.82 14.64 -0.23
CA HIS A 233 -22.26 14.34 -0.21
C HIS A 233 -22.64 13.28 -1.24
N ASN A 234 -22.29 13.50 -2.52
CA ASN A 234 -22.64 12.61 -3.61
C ASN A 234 -22.05 11.21 -3.43
N ASN A 235 -20.84 11.12 -2.88
CA ASN A 235 -20.18 9.86 -2.61
C ASN A 235 -20.93 9.05 -1.55
N THR A 236 -21.36 9.68 -0.45
CA THR A 236 -22.10 8.98 0.60
C THR A 236 -23.49 8.53 0.14
N VAL A 237 -24.19 9.35 -0.65
CA VAL A 237 -25.47 8.96 -1.27
C VAL A 237 -25.28 7.73 -2.17
N ASN A 238 -24.29 7.76 -3.06
CA ASN A 238 -24.08 6.70 -4.05
C ASN A 238 -23.43 5.42 -3.47
N ALA A 239 -22.66 5.55 -2.40
CA ALA A 239 -22.05 4.39 -1.73
C ALA A 239 -23.09 3.59 -0.91
N GLY A 240 -24.13 4.23 -0.42
CA GLY A 240 -25.12 3.60 0.47
C GLY A 240 -24.59 3.32 1.89
N VAL A 241 -23.34 3.64 2.17
CA VAL A 241 -22.64 3.52 3.46
C VAL A 241 -21.84 4.79 3.73
N SER A 242 -21.27 4.96 4.92
CA SER A 242 -20.31 6.02 5.16
C SER A 242 -19.09 5.82 4.27
N ILE A 243 -18.59 6.89 3.66
CA ILE A 243 -17.46 6.81 2.75
C ILE A 243 -16.42 7.89 3.03
N VAL A 244 -15.15 7.49 3.09
CA VAL A 244 -14.00 8.37 3.25
C VAL A 244 -13.22 8.38 1.95
N THR A 245 -13.01 9.56 1.39
CA THR A 245 -12.26 9.77 0.15
C THR A 245 -11.16 10.81 0.35
N GLY A 246 -10.15 10.78 -0.51
CA GLY A 246 -9.15 11.81 -0.71
C GLY A 246 -9.34 12.50 -2.08
N HIS A 247 -8.23 12.74 -2.79
CA HIS A 247 -8.17 13.18 -4.18
C HIS A 247 -8.58 14.64 -4.46
N LEU A 248 -9.53 15.19 -3.73
CA LEU A 248 -10.01 16.55 -3.95
C LEU A 248 -9.44 17.57 -2.97
N HIS A 249 -8.69 17.13 -1.99
CA HIS A 249 -7.96 17.94 -1.00
C HIS A 249 -8.86 18.91 -0.21
N SER A 250 -10.17 18.64 -0.09
CA SER A 250 -11.12 19.66 0.39
C SER A 250 -11.46 19.58 1.88
N LEU A 251 -10.92 18.63 2.62
CA LEU A 251 -11.06 18.40 4.07
C LEU A 251 -12.44 18.78 4.63
N LYS A 252 -13.36 17.83 4.64
CA LYS A 252 -14.73 18.09 5.10
C LYS A 252 -15.49 16.84 5.51
N VAL A 253 -16.51 17.02 6.35
CA VAL A 253 -17.50 16.01 6.71
C VAL A 253 -18.87 16.48 6.25
N THR A 254 -19.61 15.60 5.59
CA THR A 254 -20.98 15.85 5.16
C THR A 254 -21.91 14.75 5.68
N PRO A 255 -22.81 15.02 6.61
CA PRO A 255 -23.79 14.03 7.06
C PRO A 255 -24.88 13.80 6.00
N PHE A 256 -25.41 12.60 5.99
CA PHE A 256 -26.56 12.22 5.18
C PHE A 256 -27.44 11.23 5.96
N SER A 257 -28.75 11.40 5.85
CA SER A 257 -29.73 10.54 6.50
C SER A 257 -30.85 10.18 5.52
N ASP A 258 -31.23 8.91 5.55
CA ASP A 258 -32.41 8.41 4.86
C ASP A 258 -33.06 7.27 5.68
N TYR A 259 -33.99 6.53 5.11
CA TYR A 259 -34.66 5.40 5.80
C TYR A 259 -33.71 4.26 6.17
N ASN A 260 -32.45 4.21 5.62
CA ASN A 260 -31.43 3.23 5.99
C ASN A 260 -30.52 3.72 7.12
N GLY A 261 -30.77 4.91 7.67
CA GLY A 261 -30.05 5.48 8.80
C GLY A 261 -29.09 6.60 8.44
N ASN A 262 -28.25 6.95 9.41
CA ASN A 262 -27.27 8.03 9.29
C ASN A 262 -25.95 7.50 8.74
N ARG A 263 -25.31 8.31 7.88
CA ARG A 263 -23.99 8.04 7.32
C ARG A 263 -23.25 9.32 6.97
N PHE A 264 -21.96 9.22 6.71
CA PHE A 264 -21.09 10.36 6.49
C PHE A 264 -20.31 10.23 5.19
N GLY A 265 -20.21 11.32 4.43
CA GLY A 265 -19.22 11.50 3.40
C GLY A 265 -18.07 12.33 3.95
N VAL A 266 -16.85 11.81 3.91
CA VAL A 266 -15.65 12.46 4.42
C VAL A 266 -14.66 12.65 3.28
N ASP A 267 -14.08 13.84 3.19
CA ASP A 267 -12.89 14.12 2.37
C ASP A 267 -11.74 14.43 3.33
N THR A 268 -10.64 13.70 3.20
CA THR A 268 -9.51 13.77 4.15
C THR A 268 -8.60 14.98 3.93
N GLY A 269 -8.89 15.80 2.92
CA GLY A 269 -8.00 16.90 2.56
C GLY A 269 -6.70 16.42 1.93
N THR A 270 -5.61 17.11 2.20
CA THR A 270 -4.25 16.72 1.78
C THR A 270 -3.32 16.72 2.99
N LEU A 271 -2.40 15.76 3.06
CA LEU A 271 -1.36 15.78 4.07
C LEU A 271 -0.19 16.71 3.68
N ALA A 272 -0.11 17.11 2.41
CA ALA A 272 0.88 18.08 1.93
C ALA A 272 0.54 19.52 2.33
N GLU A 273 1.50 20.43 2.16
CA GLU A 273 1.24 21.86 2.25
C GLU A 273 0.47 22.33 1.01
N PRO A 274 -0.66 23.09 1.16
CA PRO A 274 -1.48 23.50 0.03
C PRO A 274 -0.76 24.42 -0.97
N ASP A 275 0.26 25.12 -0.52
CA ASP A 275 1.15 26.01 -1.29
C ASP A 275 2.50 25.35 -1.62
N GLY A 276 2.59 24.04 -1.41
CA GLY A 276 3.79 23.27 -1.69
C GLY A 276 4.10 23.16 -3.19
N PRO A 277 5.36 22.83 -3.51
CA PRO A 277 5.80 22.72 -4.91
C PRO A 277 5.05 21.66 -5.72
N GLN A 278 4.39 20.71 -5.06
CA GLN A 278 3.55 19.70 -5.70
C GLN A 278 2.32 20.30 -6.40
N PHE A 279 1.89 21.51 -5.99
CA PHE A 279 0.67 22.17 -6.45
C PHE A 279 0.92 23.40 -7.32
N THR A 280 2.15 23.58 -7.83
CA THR A 280 2.51 24.72 -8.71
C THR A 280 1.70 24.77 -10.00
N TYR A 281 1.10 23.66 -10.42
CA TYR A 281 0.19 23.62 -11.57
C TYR A 281 -1.07 24.47 -11.37
N GLY A 282 -1.42 24.82 -10.14
CA GLY A 282 -2.51 25.72 -9.80
C GLY A 282 -2.19 27.19 -10.08
N GLU A 283 -0.94 27.49 -10.44
CA GLU A 283 -0.40 28.85 -10.61
C GLU A 283 -0.69 29.70 -9.35
N LEU A 284 -1.27 30.88 -9.52
CA LEU A 284 -1.69 31.76 -8.41
C LEU A 284 -3.19 31.70 -8.13
N ASN A 285 -3.90 30.73 -8.71
CA ASN A 285 -5.33 30.64 -8.51
C ASN A 285 -5.64 30.11 -7.08
N PRO A 286 -6.59 30.72 -6.37
CA PRO A 286 -7.01 30.22 -5.07
C PRO A 286 -7.53 28.78 -5.20
N SER A 287 -6.89 27.84 -4.53
CA SER A 287 -7.38 26.46 -4.44
C SER A 287 -8.26 26.27 -3.20
N ASN A 288 -9.16 25.30 -3.26
CA ASN A 288 -9.93 24.88 -2.07
C ASN A 288 -9.23 23.73 -1.32
N HIS A 289 -7.91 23.64 -1.47
CA HIS A 289 -7.11 22.65 -0.76
C HIS A 289 -7.01 23.00 0.73
N ARG A 290 -7.16 21.99 1.58
CA ARG A 290 -7.04 22.10 3.04
C ARG A 290 -6.13 21.00 3.54
N SER A 291 -5.07 21.41 4.26
CA SER A 291 -4.11 20.48 4.85
C SER A 291 -4.64 19.94 6.16
N GLY A 292 -4.66 18.61 6.26
CA GLY A 292 -5.20 17.91 7.43
C GLY A 292 -5.47 16.44 7.15
N PHE A 293 -6.23 15.81 8.05
CA PHE A 293 -6.62 14.40 7.97
C PHE A 293 -7.87 14.13 8.82
N ALA A 294 -8.44 12.93 8.69
CA ALA A 294 -9.65 12.51 9.41
C ALA A 294 -9.34 11.59 10.61
N VAL A 295 -10.08 11.81 11.69
CA VAL A 295 -10.13 10.97 12.88
C VAL A 295 -11.49 10.28 12.93
N LEU A 296 -11.49 8.95 12.77
CA LEU A 296 -12.70 8.13 12.81
C LEU A 296 -12.74 7.35 14.10
N THR A 297 -13.74 7.64 14.96
CA THR A 297 -13.95 6.94 16.21
C THR A 297 -15.08 5.94 16.07
N PHE A 298 -14.85 4.70 16.49
CA PHE A 298 -15.82 3.61 16.44
C PHE A 298 -16.24 3.22 17.87
N PHE A 299 -17.52 2.87 18.01
CA PHE A 299 -18.10 2.32 19.22
C PHE A 299 -19.12 1.24 18.85
N ASN A 300 -18.95 0.02 19.33
CA ASN A 300 -19.74 -1.15 18.98
C ASN A 300 -19.91 -1.31 17.44
N GLY A 301 -18.82 -1.18 16.68
CA GLY A 301 -18.81 -1.29 15.22
C GLY A 301 -19.47 -0.13 14.47
N GLN A 302 -19.94 0.90 15.17
CA GLN A 302 -20.58 2.08 14.57
C GLN A 302 -19.61 3.26 14.54
N LEU A 303 -19.58 3.96 13.41
CA LEU A 303 -18.83 5.19 13.26
C LEU A 303 -19.56 6.31 14.00
N LEU A 304 -18.87 6.94 14.95
CA LEU A 304 -19.31 8.18 15.58
C LEU A 304 -19.17 9.34 14.58
N TRP A 305 -19.48 10.57 15.00
CA TRP A 305 -19.31 11.74 14.14
C TRP A 305 -17.84 11.88 13.76
N PRO A 306 -17.46 11.83 12.45
CA PRO A 306 -16.06 11.97 12.04
C PRO A 306 -15.52 13.34 12.39
N GLU A 307 -14.28 13.36 12.87
CA GLU A 307 -13.59 14.58 13.25
C GLU A 307 -12.43 14.85 12.28
N LEU A 308 -11.99 16.09 12.21
CA LEU A 308 -10.92 16.51 11.33
C LEU A 308 -9.82 17.20 12.16
N VAL A 309 -8.57 16.87 11.88
CA VAL A 309 -7.42 17.67 12.31
C VAL A 309 -7.02 18.53 11.12
N HIS A 310 -6.81 19.80 11.31
CA HIS A 310 -6.60 20.73 10.24
C HIS A 310 -5.42 21.64 10.55
N LYS A 311 -4.57 21.94 9.56
CA LYS A 311 -3.49 22.91 9.71
C LYS A 311 -4.07 24.30 9.98
N PHE A 312 -3.74 24.85 11.13
CA PHE A 312 -4.12 26.22 11.51
C PHE A 312 -3.06 27.24 11.09
N ALA A 313 -1.81 26.98 11.42
CA ALA A 313 -0.64 27.80 11.06
C ALA A 313 0.58 26.88 10.87
N GLU A 314 1.75 27.45 10.58
CA GLU A 314 3.00 26.68 10.58
C GLU A 314 3.21 26.04 11.96
N ASP A 315 3.53 24.74 11.94
CA ASP A 315 3.70 23.92 13.15
C ASP A 315 2.54 23.90 14.16
N HIS A 316 1.35 24.32 13.72
CA HIS A 316 0.16 24.32 14.56
C HIS A 316 -1.03 23.69 13.84
N VAL A 317 -1.66 22.71 14.47
CA VAL A 317 -2.92 22.12 14.02
C VAL A 317 -4.08 22.49 14.95
N GLU A 318 -5.28 22.54 14.41
CA GLU A 318 -6.51 22.72 15.19
C GLU A 318 -7.24 21.38 15.30
N PHE A 319 -7.69 21.05 16.52
CA PHE A 319 -8.53 19.90 16.79
C PHE A 319 -9.47 20.19 17.97
N ARG A 320 -10.76 20.03 17.78
CA ARG A 320 -11.82 20.26 18.81
C ARG A 320 -11.78 21.65 19.42
N GLY A 321 -11.40 22.67 18.66
CA GLY A 321 -11.30 24.05 19.16
C GLY A 321 -10.02 24.36 19.92
N GLU A 322 -9.09 23.44 19.99
CA GLU A 322 -7.77 23.63 20.58
C GLU A 322 -6.70 23.77 19.48
N VAL A 323 -5.75 24.70 19.68
CA VAL A 323 -4.59 24.86 18.82
C VAL A 323 -3.42 24.10 19.47
N ILE A 324 -2.87 23.15 18.73
CA ILE A 324 -1.86 22.21 19.21
C ILE A 324 -0.54 22.52 18.49
N ASP A 325 0.51 22.78 19.25
CA ASP A 325 1.87 22.91 18.73
C ASP A 325 2.45 21.53 18.41
N VAL A 326 2.82 21.34 17.15
CA VAL A 326 3.37 20.09 16.61
C VAL A 326 4.82 20.26 16.13
N SER A 327 5.51 21.32 16.53
CA SER A 327 6.89 21.65 16.13
C SER A 327 7.92 20.59 16.52
N LEU A 328 7.62 19.79 17.54
CA LEU A 328 8.51 18.73 18.05
C LEU A 328 8.38 17.38 17.33
N PHE A 329 7.43 17.26 16.42
CA PHE A 329 7.16 16.03 15.65
C PHE A 329 7.81 15.97 14.27
#